data_410cf4a5f5cd68a439639e13ef5399c1
#
_entry.id   410cf4a5f5cd68a439639e13ef5399c1
#
_cell.length_a   1.000
_cell.length_b   1.000
_cell.length_c   1.000
_cell.angle_alpha   90.00
_cell.angle_beta   90.00
_cell.angle_gamma   90.00
#
_symmetry.space_group_name_H-M   'P 1'
#
loop_
_entity.id
_entity.type
_entity.pdbx_description
1 polymer ?
#
loop_
_entity_poly.entity_id
_entity_poly.type
_entity_poly.pdbx_seq_one_letter_code
_entity_poly.pdbx_strand_id
1 'polypeptide(L)'
;FLARLSSYQPQVISPEYWQVLRACQYQNPYRPRRLSSVEQAGVATGIFCQNCGKRMTEQSRYKCHCLHCGHREGKSHAYLRTIYEFAILYHGADLTLKEIIKFFGDKANRDLIAKLLVHHAESLGRGRNAKHRIVNPHLKWHDLKENPLKKLPLHGSSEKEG
;
A
#
# COMPACT_ATOMS: atom_id res chain seq x y z
N PHE A 1 29.05 -19.29 12.29
CA PHE A 1 27.99 -19.29 11.24
C PHE A 1 28.47 -18.58 9.98
N LEU A 2 29.03 -17.36 10.09
CA LEU A 2 29.54 -16.60 8.94
C LEU A 2 30.72 -17.26 8.23
N ALA A 3 31.64 -17.95 8.97
CA ALA A 3 32.76 -18.68 8.38
C ALA A 3 32.32 -19.88 7.52
N ARG A 4 31.14 -20.46 7.80
CA ARG A 4 30.56 -21.52 6.94
C ARG A 4 29.95 -20.99 5.66
N LEU A 5 29.47 -19.75 5.64
CA LEU A 5 28.92 -19.13 4.45
C LEU A 5 29.99 -18.71 3.44
N SER A 6 31.20 -18.34 3.91
CA SER A 6 32.33 -17.97 3.05
C SER A 6 32.92 -19.15 2.23
N SER A 7 32.69 -20.40 2.65
CA SER A 7 33.08 -21.60 1.92
C SER A 7 32.04 -22.12 0.93
N TYR A 8 30.87 -21.48 0.87
CA TYR A 8 29.79 -21.90 -0.03
C TYR A 8 30.07 -21.41 -1.45
N GLN A 9 30.38 -22.34 -2.33
CA GLN A 9 30.45 -22.05 -3.76
C GLN A 9 29.04 -22.19 -4.35
N PRO A 10 28.47 -21.13 -4.93
CA PRO A 10 27.15 -21.22 -5.55
C PRO A 10 27.22 -22.19 -6.73
N GLN A 11 26.51 -23.29 -6.63
CA GLN A 11 26.38 -24.22 -7.76
C GLN A 11 25.51 -23.55 -8.83
N VAL A 12 26.02 -23.56 -10.06
CA VAL A 12 25.23 -23.12 -11.21
C VAL A 12 24.09 -24.10 -11.43
N ILE A 13 22.88 -23.67 -11.12
CA ILE A 13 21.67 -24.48 -11.31
C ILE A 13 21.38 -24.56 -12.80
N SER A 14 21.31 -25.79 -13.35
CA SER A 14 21.01 -25.98 -14.77
C SER A 14 19.63 -25.39 -15.14
N PRO A 15 19.43 -24.95 -16.40
CA PRO A 15 18.14 -24.42 -16.86
C PRO A 15 16.99 -25.42 -16.68
N GLU A 16 17.25 -26.71 -16.81
CA GLU A 16 16.27 -27.79 -16.62
C GLU A 16 15.82 -27.86 -15.14
N TYR A 17 16.76 -27.73 -14.21
CA TYR A 17 16.43 -27.71 -12.79
C TYR A 17 15.59 -26.49 -12.41
N TRP A 18 15.84 -25.34 -13.04
CA TRP A 18 14.99 -24.16 -12.88
C TRP A 18 13.56 -24.38 -13.37
N GLN A 19 13.36 -25.14 -14.46
CA GLN A 19 12.02 -25.50 -14.94
C GLN A 19 11.30 -26.40 -13.94
N VAL A 20 11.99 -27.39 -13.37
CA VAL A 20 11.43 -28.24 -12.31
C VAL A 20 11.06 -27.42 -11.07
N LEU A 21 11.96 -26.56 -10.60
CA LEU A 21 11.67 -25.69 -9.45
C LEU A 21 10.45 -24.80 -9.70
N ARG A 22 10.30 -24.24 -10.89
CA ARG A 22 9.12 -23.42 -11.25
C ARG A 22 7.84 -24.26 -11.29
N ALA A 23 7.92 -25.49 -11.82
CA ALA A 23 6.77 -26.39 -11.85
C ALA A 23 6.36 -26.87 -10.45
N CYS A 24 7.33 -27.02 -9.55
CA CYS A 24 7.11 -27.40 -8.16
C CYS A 24 6.80 -26.18 -7.25
N GLN A 25 6.79 -24.97 -7.81
CA GLN A 25 6.53 -23.77 -7.04
C GLN A 25 5.10 -23.81 -6.50
N TYR A 26 4.98 -24.00 -5.18
CA TYR A 26 3.70 -24.01 -4.50
C TYR A 26 3.03 -22.65 -4.63
N GLN A 27 2.01 -22.59 -5.43
CA GLN A 27 1.13 -21.42 -5.47
C GLN A 27 0.25 -21.47 -4.22
N ASN A 28 0.60 -20.69 -3.23
CA ASN A 28 -0.21 -20.60 -2.02
C ASN A 28 -1.63 -20.12 -2.40
N PRO A 29 -2.65 -20.96 -2.29
CA PRO A 29 -4.02 -20.59 -2.60
C PRO A 29 -4.62 -19.66 -1.52
N TYR A 30 -3.80 -19.20 -0.58
CA TYR A 30 -4.26 -18.32 0.46
C TYR A 30 -4.88 -17.06 -0.14
N ARG A 31 -6.17 -16.97 -0.02
CA ARG A 31 -6.91 -15.74 -0.29
C ARG A 31 -7.10 -15.04 1.04
N PRO A 32 -6.52 -13.83 1.21
CA PRO A 32 -6.77 -13.07 2.43
C PRO A 32 -8.28 -12.91 2.60
N ARG A 33 -8.80 -13.33 3.74
CA ARG A 33 -10.22 -13.16 4.02
C ARG A 33 -10.50 -11.69 4.33
N ARG A 34 -11.68 -11.24 3.95
CA ARG A 34 -12.16 -9.93 4.38
C ARG A 34 -12.39 -9.93 5.89
N LEU A 35 -12.04 -8.83 6.54
CA LEU A 35 -12.35 -8.63 7.93
C LEU A 35 -13.87 -8.69 8.16
N SER A 36 -14.30 -9.40 9.17
CA SER A 36 -15.70 -9.39 9.63
C SER A 36 -16.07 -7.99 10.17
N SER A 37 -17.37 -7.71 10.30
CA SER A 37 -17.83 -6.43 10.86
C SER A 37 -17.29 -6.15 12.27
N VAL A 38 -17.15 -7.19 13.08
CA VAL A 38 -16.59 -7.09 14.43
C VAL A 38 -15.11 -6.75 14.40
N GLU A 39 -14.34 -7.42 13.55
CA GLU A 39 -12.92 -7.14 13.36
C GLU A 39 -12.70 -5.72 12.81
N GLN A 40 -13.55 -5.28 11.88
CA GLN A 40 -13.50 -3.92 11.33
C GLN A 40 -13.76 -2.85 12.41
N ALA A 41 -14.65 -3.12 13.36
CA ALA A 41 -14.92 -2.21 14.47
C ALA A 41 -13.71 -2.08 15.42
N GLY A 42 -12.87 -3.11 15.52
CA GLY A 42 -11.64 -3.10 16.32
C GLY A 42 -10.44 -2.44 15.62
N VAL A 43 -10.53 -2.13 14.34
CA VAL A 43 -9.41 -1.49 13.61
C VAL A 43 -9.22 -0.05 14.06
N ALA A 44 -8.04 0.27 14.55
CA ALA A 44 -7.69 1.62 14.92
C ALA A 44 -7.64 2.54 13.67
N THR A 45 -8.30 3.69 13.76
CA THR A 45 -8.42 4.64 12.65
C THR A 45 -7.48 5.82 12.80
N GLY A 46 -7.03 6.38 11.70
CA GLY A 46 -6.15 7.56 11.67
C GLY A 46 -4.80 7.29 11.03
N ILE A 47 -3.92 8.28 11.10
CA ILE A 47 -2.54 8.19 10.61
C ILE A 47 -1.65 7.76 11.77
N PHE A 48 -0.91 6.66 11.61
CA PHE A 48 -0.01 6.14 12.63
C PHE A 48 1.44 6.42 12.28
N CYS A 49 2.26 6.66 13.30
CA CYS A 49 3.68 6.92 13.15
C CYS A 49 4.44 5.64 12.78
N GLN A 50 5.25 5.69 11.73
CA GLN A 50 6.09 4.56 11.31
C GLN A 50 7.14 4.18 12.35
N ASN A 51 7.57 5.15 13.18
CA ASN A 51 8.65 4.95 14.13
C ASN A 51 8.18 4.32 15.45
N CYS A 52 7.01 4.72 15.96
CA CYS A 52 6.54 4.26 17.29
C CYS A 52 5.11 3.71 17.32
N GLY A 53 4.42 3.66 16.18
CA GLY A 53 3.06 3.14 16.06
C GLY A 53 1.98 4.01 16.74
N LYS A 54 2.32 5.16 17.32
CA LYS A 54 1.33 6.07 17.95
C LYS A 54 0.68 6.97 16.90
N ARG A 55 -0.52 7.44 17.20
CA ARG A 55 -1.28 8.32 16.31
C ARG A 55 -0.52 9.62 16.05
N MET A 56 -0.46 10.03 14.78
CA MET A 56 0.11 11.30 14.36
C MET A 56 -0.96 12.38 14.30
N THR A 57 -0.53 13.62 14.45
CA THR A 57 -1.37 14.82 14.25
C THR A 57 -0.86 15.62 13.05
N GLU A 58 -1.77 16.33 12.39
CA GLU A 58 -1.38 17.28 11.37
C GLU A 58 -0.81 18.52 12.04
N GLN A 59 0.48 18.78 11.82
CA GLN A 59 1.16 19.96 12.39
C GLN A 59 0.96 21.20 11.52
N SER A 60 0.88 21.00 10.21
CA SER A 60 0.78 22.08 9.23
C SER A 60 0.10 21.61 7.95
N ARG A 61 -0.02 22.55 6.98
CA ARG A 61 -0.49 22.21 5.63
C ARG A 61 0.33 21.11 4.95
N TYR A 62 1.61 20.95 5.31
CA TYR A 62 2.55 20.06 4.60
C TYR A 62 3.08 18.90 5.42
N LYS A 63 2.95 18.92 6.75
CA LYS A 63 3.59 17.94 7.64
C LYS A 63 2.63 17.34 8.65
N CYS A 64 2.79 16.04 8.89
CA CYS A 64 2.28 15.31 10.05
C CYS A 64 3.39 15.17 11.09
N HIS A 65 3.04 15.20 12.36
CA HIS A 65 3.95 15.12 13.50
C HIS A 65 3.46 14.11 14.52
N CYS A 66 4.35 13.29 15.01
CA CYS A 66 4.09 12.39 16.12
C CYS A 66 4.47 13.07 17.44
N LEU A 67 3.49 13.36 18.28
CA LEU A 67 3.72 14.00 19.59
C LEU A 67 4.47 13.09 20.57
N HIS A 68 4.46 11.77 20.34
CA HIS A 68 5.10 10.81 21.23
C HIS A 68 6.62 10.67 21.00
N CYS A 69 7.07 10.57 19.74
CA CYS A 69 8.49 10.35 19.43
C CYS A 69 9.13 11.48 18.62
N GLY A 70 8.41 12.57 18.35
CA GLY A 70 8.93 13.71 17.60
C GLY A 70 9.06 13.48 16.09
N HIS A 71 8.76 12.27 15.58
CA HIS A 71 8.87 11.95 14.15
C HIS A 71 7.99 12.87 13.31
N ARG A 72 8.54 13.35 12.20
CA ARG A 72 7.85 14.22 11.24
C ARG A 72 7.86 13.59 9.86
N GLU A 73 6.72 13.60 9.20
CA GLU A 73 6.54 13.03 7.87
C GLU A 73 5.79 14.03 6.98
N GLY A 74 6.10 14.03 5.67
CA GLY A 74 5.34 14.80 4.70
C GLY A 74 3.87 14.38 4.69
N LYS A 75 2.93 15.35 4.71
CA LYS A 75 1.50 15.05 4.81
C LYS A 75 1.02 14.13 3.69
N SER A 76 1.43 14.38 2.44
CA SER A 76 1.06 13.55 1.30
C SER A 76 1.59 12.11 1.43
N HIS A 77 2.80 11.94 1.98
CA HIS A 77 3.37 10.60 2.24
C HIS A 77 2.59 9.87 3.33
N ALA A 78 2.34 10.52 4.46
CA ALA A 78 1.57 9.94 5.57
C ALA A 78 0.16 9.51 5.11
N TYR A 79 -0.49 10.33 4.31
CA TYR A 79 -1.80 10.04 3.74
C TYR A 79 -1.76 8.87 2.75
N LEU A 80 -0.82 8.90 1.81
CA LEU A 80 -0.68 7.83 0.82
C LEU A 80 -0.39 6.49 1.50
N ARG A 81 0.54 6.47 2.44
CA ARG A 81 0.84 5.27 3.23
C ARG A 81 -0.40 4.73 3.94
N THR A 82 -1.17 5.59 4.59
CA THR A 82 -2.41 5.18 5.28
C THR A 82 -3.47 4.65 4.29
N ILE A 83 -3.55 5.19 3.07
CA ILE A 83 -4.40 4.64 2.01
C ILE A 83 -3.95 3.22 1.62
N TYR A 84 -2.65 2.97 1.50
CA TYR A 84 -2.12 1.64 1.21
C TYR A 84 -2.34 0.66 2.36
N GLU A 85 -2.14 1.09 3.61
CA GLU A 85 -2.44 0.30 4.81
C GLU A 85 -3.92 -0.12 4.84
N PHE A 86 -4.82 0.82 4.53
CA PHE A 86 -6.25 0.55 4.41
C PHE A 86 -6.55 -0.46 3.29
N ALA A 87 -5.93 -0.30 2.12
CA ALA A 87 -6.10 -1.22 1.00
C ALA A 87 -5.60 -2.64 1.32
N ILE A 88 -4.54 -2.78 2.10
CA ILE A 88 -4.03 -4.07 2.57
C ILE A 88 -5.04 -4.72 3.53
N LEU A 89 -5.54 -3.97 4.52
CA LEU A 89 -6.52 -4.45 5.49
C LEU A 89 -7.83 -4.92 4.84
N TYR A 90 -8.24 -4.23 3.77
CA TYR A 90 -9.47 -4.53 3.02
C TYR A 90 -9.19 -5.20 1.68
N HIS A 91 -8.17 -6.02 1.62
CA HIS A 91 -7.66 -6.68 0.43
C HIS A 91 -8.76 -7.18 -0.51
N GLY A 92 -8.68 -6.80 -1.79
CA GLY A 92 -9.64 -7.16 -2.84
C GLY A 92 -11.00 -6.46 -2.73
N ALA A 93 -11.17 -5.49 -1.82
CA ALA A 93 -12.35 -4.65 -1.80
C ALA A 93 -12.18 -3.44 -2.72
N ASP A 94 -13.23 -3.11 -3.45
CA ASP A 94 -13.33 -1.83 -4.14
C ASP A 94 -13.72 -0.78 -3.11
N LEU A 95 -12.83 0.17 -2.85
CA LEU A 95 -12.94 1.14 -1.78
C LEU A 95 -13.64 2.41 -2.26
N THR A 96 -14.59 2.91 -1.50
CA THR A 96 -15.19 4.22 -1.76
C THR A 96 -14.43 5.32 -1.05
N LEU A 97 -14.44 6.53 -1.60
CA LEU A 97 -13.85 7.70 -0.94
C LEU A 97 -14.40 7.90 0.48
N LYS A 98 -15.69 7.60 0.69
CA LYS A 98 -16.35 7.71 2.00
C LYS A 98 -15.75 6.75 3.03
N GLU A 99 -15.50 5.49 2.65
CA GLU A 99 -14.88 4.49 3.54
C GLU A 99 -13.45 4.88 3.90
N ILE A 100 -12.68 5.34 2.91
CA ILE A 100 -11.32 5.82 3.13
C ILE A 100 -11.32 7.01 4.10
N ILE A 101 -12.17 8.02 3.89
CA ILE A 101 -12.27 9.17 4.80
C ILE A 101 -12.63 8.72 6.22
N LYS A 102 -13.58 7.79 6.36
CA LYS A 102 -13.97 7.24 7.67
C LYS A 102 -12.77 6.57 8.37
N PHE A 103 -11.91 5.89 7.63
CA PHE A 103 -10.70 5.27 8.18
C PHE A 103 -9.68 6.31 8.67
N PHE A 104 -9.56 7.46 8.03
CA PHE A 104 -8.71 8.55 8.50
C PHE A 104 -9.26 9.27 9.75
N GLY A 105 -10.58 9.22 9.95
CA GLY A 105 -11.28 9.91 11.03
C GLY A 105 -11.73 11.34 10.67
N ASP A 106 -12.33 12.03 11.64
CA ASP A 106 -13.09 13.27 11.41
C ASP A 106 -12.29 14.45 10.85
N LYS A 107 -10.99 14.47 11.06
CA LYS A 107 -10.10 15.55 10.59
C LYS A 107 -9.41 15.25 9.26
N ALA A 108 -9.90 14.26 8.51
CA ALA A 108 -9.31 13.88 7.25
C ALA A 108 -9.39 14.98 6.19
N ASN A 109 -8.28 15.24 5.50
CA ASN A 109 -8.28 16.15 4.36
C ASN A 109 -8.81 15.41 3.12
N ARG A 110 -10.10 15.58 2.85
CA ARG A 110 -10.83 14.95 1.75
C ARG A 110 -10.20 15.21 0.38
N ASP A 111 -9.80 16.45 0.12
CA ASP A 111 -9.27 16.85 -1.19
C ASP A 111 -7.91 16.22 -1.45
N LEU A 112 -7.08 16.11 -0.42
CA LEU A 112 -5.80 15.40 -0.52
C LEU A 112 -6.00 13.91 -0.79
N ILE A 113 -6.94 13.27 -0.08
CA ILE A 113 -7.27 11.85 -0.31
C ILE A 113 -7.74 11.66 -1.75
N ALA A 114 -8.67 12.48 -2.23
CA ALA A 114 -9.20 12.40 -3.58
C ALA A 114 -8.09 12.57 -4.63
N LYS A 115 -7.18 13.53 -4.45
CA LYS A 115 -6.02 13.73 -5.33
C LYS A 115 -5.10 12.51 -5.36
N LEU A 116 -4.79 11.95 -4.19
CA LEU A 116 -3.94 10.76 -4.11
C LEU A 116 -4.58 9.55 -4.79
N LEU A 117 -5.89 9.35 -4.63
CA LEU A 117 -6.60 8.27 -5.30
C LEU A 117 -6.58 8.40 -6.83
N VAL A 118 -6.69 9.60 -7.37
CA VAL A 118 -6.57 9.83 -8.83
C VAL A 118 -5.20 9.40 -9.37
N HIS A 119 -4.14 9.56 -8.56
CA HIS A 119 -2.77 9.23 -9.00
C HIS A 119 -2.38 7.76 -8.73
N HIS A 120 -2.97 7.13 -7.72
CA HIS A 120 -2.49 5.84 -7.21
C HIS A 120 -3.51 4.70 -7.24
N ALA A 121 -4.77 4.97 -7.57
CA ALA A 121 -5.81 3.97 -7.65
C ALA A 121 -6.45 3.93 -9.04
N GLU A 122 -6.93 2.75 -9.43
CA GLU A 122 -7.81 2.60 -10.57
C GLU A 122 -9.22 3.03 -10.18
N SER A 123 -9.82 3.93 -10.94
CA SER A 123 -11.20 4.35 -10.71
C SER A 123 -12.16 3.38 -11.41
N LEU A 124 -13.04 2.77 -10.64
CA LEU A 124 -14.08 1.87 -11.10
C LEU A 124 -15.43 2.62 -11.08
N GLY A 125 -15.72 3.31 -12.17
CA GLY A 125 -16.93 4.12 -12.31
C GLY A 125 -16.69 5.62 -12.16
N ARG A 126 -17.78 6.39 -12.17
CA ARG A 126 -17.76 7.86 -12.15
C ARG A 126 -18.71 8.40 -11.06
N GLY A 127 -18.44 9.62 -10.61
CA GLY A 127 -19.32 10.35 -9.70
C GLY A 127 -19.11 10.01 -8.22
N ARG A 128 -20.12 10.34 -7.38
CA ARG A 128 -20.04 10.26 -5.91
C ARG A 128 -19.81 8.85 -5.38
N ASN A 129 -20.24 7.82 -6.09
CA ASN A 129 -20.13 6.42 -5.72
C ASN A 129 -19.00 5.69 -6.47
N ALA A 130 -18.09 6.44 -7.10
CA ALA A 130 -16.92 5.84 -7.73
C ALA A 130 -16.15 4.99 -6.72
N LYS A 131 -15.80 3.79 -7.11
CA LYS A 131 -14.96 2.89 -6.34
C LYS A 131 -13.52 3.02 -6.82
N HIS A 132 -12.61 2.76 -5.93
CA HIS A 132 -11.18 2.84 -6.19
C HIS A 132 -10.52 1.52 -5.83
N ARG A 133 -9.68 1.02 -6.71
CA ARG A 133 -8.89 -0.20 -6.49
C ARG A 133 -7.42 0.13 -6.48
N ILE A 134 -6.74 -0.23 -5.40
CA ILE A 134 -5.29 -0.10 -5.32
C ILE A 134 -4.68 -1.45 -5.69
N VAL A 135 -4.01 -1.48 -6.85
CA VAL A 135 -3.37 -2.70 -7.36
C VAL A 135 -2.01 -2.87 -6.68
N ASN A 136 -1.79 -4.04 -6.07
CA ASN A 136 -0.54 -4.41 -5.42
C ASN A 136 -0.01 -3.34 -4.43
N PRO A 137 -0.78 -2.98 -3.40
CA PRO A 137 -0.42 -1.88 -2.50
C PRO A 137 0.94 -2.08 -1.81
N HIS A 138 1.29 -3.33 -1.46
CA HIS A 138 2.55 -3.68 -0.80
C HIS A 138 3.79 -3.56 -1.69
N LEU A 139 3.66 -3.71 -3.01
CA LEU A 139 4.80 -3.60 -3.94
C LEU A 139 5.10 -2.14 -4.31
N LYS A 140 4.08 -1.31 -4.39
CA LYS A 140 4.22 0.09 -4.85
C LYS A 140 4.72 1.05 -3.78
N TRP A 141 4.64 0.69 -2.51
CA TRP A 141 5.03 1.59 -1.42
C TRP A 141 6.51 2.02 -1.47
N HIS A 142 7.40 1.10 -1.79
CA HIS A 142 8.84 1.38 -1.86
C HIS A 142 9.22 2.35 -2.98
N ASP A 143 8.47 2.34 -4.07
CA ASP A 143 8.72 3.19 -5.25
C ASP A 143 8.21 4.63 -5.08
N LEU A 144 7.38 4.87 -4.06
CA LEU A 144 6.69 6.14 -3.84
C LEU A 144 7.42 7.11 -2.92
N LYS A 145 8.62 6.77 -2.46
CA LYS A 145 9.35 7.56 -1.44
C LYS A 145 9.66 8.99 -1.88
N GLU A 146 9.81 9.24 -3.18
CA GLU A 146 10.29 10.53 -3.67
C GLU A 146 9.17 11.53 -4.02
N ASN A 147 8.10 11.08 -4.66
CA ASN A 147 6.99 11.96 -5.03
C ASN A 147 5.62 11.25 -5.02
N PRO A 148 4.84 11.36 -3.93
CA PRO A 148 3.54 10.68 -3.80
C PRO A 148 2.45 11.20 -4.75
N LEU A 149 2.68 12.31 -5.44
CA LEU A 149 1.74 12.85 -6.43
C LEU A 149 2.16 12.54 -7.88
N LYS A 150 3.28 11.85 -8.09
CA LYS A 150 3.70 11.40 -9.41
C LYS A 150 2.85 10.21 -9.85
N LYS A 151 2.26 10.28 -11.03
CA LYS A 151 1.56 9.12 -11.62
C LYS A 151 2.54 7.97 -11.82
N LEU A 152 2.23 6.83 -11.25
CA LEU A 152 2.92 5.59 -11.60
C LEU A 152 2.43 5.13 -12.97
N PRO A 153 3.31 4.63 -13.86
CA PRO A 153 2.88 4.01 -15.10
C PRO A 153 1.98 2.82 -14.75
N LEU A 154 0.77 2.82 -15.28
CA LEU A 154 -0.12 1.67 -15.20
C LEU A 154 0.55 0.55 -16.00
N HIS A 155 0.96 -0.52 -15.34
CA HIS A 155 1.42 -1.72 -16.02
C HIS A 155 0.25 -2.32 -16.80
N GLY A 156 0.27 -2.17 -18.13
CA GLY A 156 -0.73 -2.81 -18.98
C GLY A 156 -1.10 -2.12 -20.28
N SER A 157 -0.31 -1.19 -20.80
CA SER A 157 -0.36 -0.91 -22.24
C SER A 157 0.47 -1.97 -22.95
N SER A 158 -0.18 -3.09 -23.33
CA SER A 158 0.36 -3.99 -24.34
C SER A 158 0.74 -3.16 -25.56
N GLU A 159 2.02 -3.08 -25.86
CA GLU A 159 2.49 -2.64 -27.15
C GLU A 159 1.79 -3.50 -28.20
N LYS A 160 0.89 -2.87 -28.94
CA LYS A 160 0.42 -3.41 -30.21
C LYS A 160 1.57 -3.18 -31.18
N GLU A 161 2.39 -4.19 -31.37
CA GLU A 161 3.23 -4.29 -32.55
C GLU A 161 2.31 -4.35 -33.78
N GLY A 162 2.43 -3.31 -34.65
CA GLY A 162 1.88 -3.25 -35.97
C GLY A 162 2.91 -3.76 -36.98
#